data_0666aff8112b1aabeb633036b2b7f025
#
_entry.id   0666aff8112b1aabeb633036b2b7f025
#
_cell.length_a   1.000
_cell.length_b   1.000
_cell.length_c   1.000
_cell.angle_alpha   90.00
_cell.angle_beta   90.00
_cell.angle_gamma   90.00
#
_symmetry.space_group_name_H-M   'P 1'
#
loop_
_entity.id
_entity.type
_entity.pdbx_description
1 polymer ?
#
loop_
_entity_poly.entity_id
_entity_poly.type
_entity_poly.pdbx_seq_one_letter_code
_entity_poly.pdbx_strand_id
1 'polypeptide(L)'
;MICVSAVAAAFTVPGSKSVGNSETLLFNAKLREHQTMGEFVLWGLTASPYQLKMQSLLDFAGHDWERWPDQAGPVSAVSMALRLHWAKRKRTVMRFPSMSPEFDEYPTVPFYTEDRRTFHYDSSSLAQHLDAHCDHHTAALVPTDARLVFICQLIDEAFDEFGLYMVHHMRWVGSARSTPMGAVTARELRSILPPGYQSLLAKRLYRRQAARCPYLFSVAAADYDAGVSRDRAAPAVAGFPPTHALLEEAWRGYLLSMENILSAQPYLLGERFTLADASAYGQLGMNLIDPEAIALLRKLAPRTYRWLCDIHEHKHCKEQGELRLAPALRPLMGMIATTFMPLMQQNESAYDHALASGETVFNEAAFEQRRALYEGELLGHPFRSVVKTFQVRVWRELKASWHGLDAQDRETLERDLLPGASLVFGESGGAGAGGV
;
A
#
# COMPACT_ATOMS: atom_id res chain seq x y z
N MET A 1 -1.46 -12.53 10.44
CA MET A 1 -1.29 -13.65 11.39
C MET A 1 -1.22 -15.06 10.75
N ILE A 2 -1.72 -15.30 9.53
CA ILE A 2 -1.71 -16.65 8.92
C ILE A 2 -0.31 -17.20 8.58
N CYS A 3 0.64 -16.38 8.13
CA CYS A 3 1.97 -16.89 7.74
C CYS A 3 2.81 -17.43 8.92
N VAL A 4 2.67 -16.86 10.09
CA VAL A 4 3.50 -17.24 11.25
C VAL A 4 2.86 -18.36 12.07
N SER A 5 1.53 -18.39 12.20
CA SER A 5 0.81 -19.47 12.89
C SER A 5 0.91 -20.80 12.13
N ALA A 6 1.01 -20.77 10.79
CA ALA A 6 1.21 -21.99 9.99
C ALA A 6 2.62 -22.57 10.17
N VAL A 7 3.64 -21.72 10.37
CA VAL A 7 5.03 -22.15 10.62
C VAL A 7 5.19 -22.74 12.03
N ALA A 8 4.54 -22.16 13.04
CA ALA A 8 4.62 -22.65 14.42
C ALA A 8 3.94 -24.01 14.64
N ALA A 9 2.87 -24.31 13.88
CA ALA A 9 2.16 -25.58 13.97
C ALA A 9 2.85 -26.75 13.22
N ALA A 10 3.81 -26.48 12.34
CA ALA A 10 4.49 -27.49 11.54
C ALA A 10 5.71 -28.14 12.23
N PHE A 11 6.15 -27.64 13.38
CA PHE A 11 7.40 -28.08 14.06
C PHE A 11 7.18 -28.88 15.35
N THR A 12 5.99 -29.42 15.61
CA THR A 12 5.80 -30.43 16.66
C THR A 12 5.71 -31.82 16.04
N VAL A 13 6.84 -32.45 15.75
CA VAL A 13 6.97 -33.89 15.47
C VAL A 13 8.11 -34.44 16.31
N PRO A 14 7.90 -35.58 17.04
CA PRO A 14 8.93 -36.19 17.86
C PRO A 14 9.87 -37.06 17.03
N GLY A 15 11.15 -36.90 17.30
CA GLY A 15 12.25 -37.84 17.20
C GLY A 15 12.37 -38.78 16.00
N SER A 16 13.34 -38.53 15.12
CA SER A 16 14.14 -39.61 14.52
C SER A 16 15.59 -39.12 14.30
N LYS A 17 16.52 -39.92 14.85
CA LYS A 17 17.97 -39.79 14.66
C LYS A 17 18.32 -40.30 13.26
N SER A 18 19.08 -39.51 12.48
CA SER A 18 20.00 -40.05 11.48
C SER A 18 21.26 -39.17 11.41
N VAL A 19 22.37 -39.82 11.68
CA VAL A 19 23.76 -39.30 11.55
C VAL A 19 24.13 -39.44 10.07
N GLY A 20 24.68 -38.38 9.45
CA GLY A 20 25.21 -38.48 8.10
C GLY A 20 25.70 -37.14 7.53
N ASN A 21 27.01 -36.93 7.48
CA ASN A 21 27.79 -36.03 6.63
C ASN A 21 27.58 -34.50 6.76
N SER A 22 28.12 -33.93 7.81
CA SER A 22 28.20 -32.48 8.02
C SER A 22 29.22 -31.75 7.10
N GLU A 23 30.22 -32.43 6.54
CA GLU A 23 31.25 -31.79 5.70
C GLU A 23 30.78 -31.44 4.27
N THR A 24 29.93 -32.28 3.66
CA THR A 24 29.40 -32.00 2.32
C THR A 24 28.38 -30.89 2.32
N LEU A 25 27.65 -30.69 3.40
CA LEU A 25 26.70 -29.61 3.58
C LEU A 25 27.39 -28.25 3.79
N LEU A 26 28.50 -28.23 4.50
CA LEU A 26 29.31 -27.02 4.71
C LEU A 26 30.07 -26.58 3.45
N PHE A 27 30.51 -27.53 2.60
CA PHE A 27 31.17 -27.21 1.33
C PHE A 27 30.19 -26.66 0.30
N ASN A 28 28.99 -27.20 0.22
CA ASN A 28 27.91 -26.67 -0.64
C ASN A 28 27.31 -25.36 -0.13
N ALA A 29 27.36 -25.07 1.16
CA ALA A 29 26.98 -23.77 1.72
C ALA A 29 28.00 -22.68 1.33
N LYS A 30 29.31 -22.97 1.38
CA LYS A 30 30.36 -22.01 0.99
C LYS A 30 30.41 -21.69 -0.51
N LEU A 31 30.02 -22.62 -1.38
CA LEU A 31 29.94 -22.37 -2.83
C LEU A 31 28.71 -21.54 -3.27
N ARG A 32 27.70 -21.39 -2.39
CA ARG A 32 26.56 -20.51 -2.62
C ARG A 32 26.75 -19.09 -2.06
N GLU A 33 27.80 -18.84 -1.29
CA GLU A 33 28.11 -17.52 -0.71
C GLU A 33 28.71 -16.51 -1.71
N HIS A 34 28.90 -16.87 -2.99
CA HIS A 34 29.37 -15.97 -4.05
C HIS A 34 28.32 -15.63 -5.11
N GLN A 35 27.03 -15.85 -4.85
CA GLN A 35 26.01 -15.08 -5.54
C GLN A 35 26.00 -13.69 -4.87
N THR A 36 26.27 -12.64 -5.62
CA THR A 36 26.09 -11.25 -5.23
C THR A 36 24.69 -11.11 -4.62
N MET A 37 24.63 -11.04 -3.31
CA MET A 37 23.37 -10.92 -2.58
C MET A 37 22.89 -9.49 -2.76
N GLY A 38 21.62 -9.28 -3.10
CA GLY A 38 21.01 -7.96 -3.18
C GLY A 38 21.24 -7.18 -1.88
N GLU A 39 21.51 -5.91 -2.01
CA GLU A 39 21.72 -4.98 -0.89
C GLU A 39 20.49 -4.93 0.00
N PHE A 40 19.29 -4.90 -0.62
CA PHE A 40 18.01 -4.92 0.09
C PHE A 40 17.32 -6.29 0.01
N VAL A 41 16.68 -6.67 1.10
CA VAL A 41 15.73 -7.78 1.12
C VAL A 41 14.34 -7.24 1.44
N LEU A 42 13.41 -7.42 0.51
CA LEU A 42 12.00 -7.12 0.69
C LEU A 42 11.26 -8.39 1.11
N TRP A 43 10.79 -8.43 2.36
CA TRP A 43 9.90 -9.49 2.83
C TRP A 43 8.47 -9.17 2.46
N GLY A 44 8.02 -9.68 1.33
CA GLY A 44 6.72 -9.32 0.79
C GLY A 44 6.18 -10.27 -0.27
N LEU A 45 5.05 -9.89 -0.86
CA LEU A 45 4.30 -10.69 -1.83
C LEU A 45 3.84 -9.78 -2.98
N THR A 46 3.84 -10.28 -4.21
CA THR A 46 3.31 -9.55 -5.38
C THR A 46 1.83 -9.16 -5.22
N ALA A 47 1.12 -9.83 -4.31
CA ALA A 47 -0.26 -9.48 -3.96
C ALA A 47 -0.37 -8.12 -3.25
N SER A 48 0.73 -7.58 -2.71
CA SER A 48 0.74 -6.31 -1.98
C SER A 48 1.11 -5.15 -2.92
N PRO A 49 0.30 -4.10 -3.03
CA PRO A 49 0.63 -2.90 -3.80
C PRO A 49 1.86 -2.19 -3.23
N TYR A 50 2.01 -2.17 -1.92
CA TYR A 50 3.18 -1.58 -1.25
C TYR A 50 4.49 -2.32 -1.57
N GLN A 51 4.42 -3.63 -1.88
CA GLN A 51 5.58 -4.37 -2.37
C GLN A 51 6.02 -3.86 -3.75
N LEU A 52 5.07 -3.63 -4.67
CA LEU A 52 5.36 -3.08 -6.00
C LEU A 52 5.92 -1.65 -5.89
N LYS A 53 5.34 -0.82 -5.00
CA LYS A 53 5.84 0.51 -4.69
C LYS A 53 7.30 0.46 -4.22
N MET A 54 7.63 -0.36 -3.22
CA MET A 54 9.00 -0.50 -2.72
C MET A 54 9.98 -0.96 -3.80
N GLN A 55 9.57 -1.91 -4.66
CA GLN A 55 10.40 -2.37 -5.77
C GLN A 55 10.72 -1.23 -6.73
N SER A 56 9.71 -0.46 -7.17
CA SER A 56 9.94 0.65 -8.09
C SER A 56 10.81 1.76 -7.52
N LEU A 57 10.75 2.01 -6.21
CA LEU A 57 11.62 2.95 -5.51
C LEU A 57 13.08 2.48 -5.51
N LEU A 58 13.32 1.20 -5.20
CA LEU A 58 14.67 0.62 -5.20
C LEU A 58 15.26 0.56 -6.62
N ASP A 59 14.45 0.19 -7.61
CA ASP A 59 14.85 0.18 -9.01
C ASP A 59 15.29 1.57 -9.49
N PHE A 60 14.49 2.60 -9.17
CA PHE A 60 14.83 3.99 -9.53
C PHE A 60 16.10 4.47 -8.82
N ALA A 61 16.26 4.15 -7.55
CA ALA A 61 17.45 4.49 -6.78
C ALA A 61 18.69 3.67 -7.18
N GLY A 62 18.53 2.64 -8.02
CA GLY A 62 19.62 1.82 -8.54
C GLY A 62 20.18 0.80 -7.54
N HIS A 63 19.39 0.43 -6.53
CA HIS A 63 19.75 -0.57 -5.56
C HIS A 63 19.37 -1.98 -6.00
N ASP A 64 20.27 -2.94 -5.78
CA ASP A 64 19.97 -4.37 -5.94
C ASP A 64 19.07 -4.85 -4.79
N TRP A 65 18.03 -5.62 -5.11
CA TRP A 65 17.11 -6.14 -4.12
C TRP A 65 16.64 -7.57 -4.44
N GLU A 66 16.27 -8.30 -3.39
CA GLU A 66 15.68 -9.63 -3.48
C GLU A 66 14.28 -9.64 -2.81
N ARG A 67 13.32 -10.34 -3.42
CA ARG A 67 12.01 -10.56 -2.82
C ARG A 67 11.97 -11.89 -2.08
N TRP A 68 11.83 -11.83 -0.78
CA TRP A 68 11.67 -13.00 0.07
C TRP A 68 10.21 -13.13 0.55
N PRO A 69 9.68 -14.35 0.78
CA PRO A 69 10.38 -15.65 0.77
C PRO A 69 10.55 -16.30 -0.61
N ASP A 70 10.04 -15.74 -1.70
CA ASP A 70 9.99 -16.37 -3.02
C ASP A 70 11.38 -16.73 -3.57
N GLN A 71 12.32 -15.78 -3.51
CA GLN A 71 13.69 -15.92 -4.03
C GLN A 71 14.65 -16.55 -2.99
N ALA A 72 14.20 -16.75 -1.75
CA ALA A 72 15.03 -17.34 -0.70
C ALA A 72 15.00 -18.88 -0.70
N GLY A 73 16.12 -19.47 -0.28
CA GLY A 73 16.13 -20.88 0.09
C GLY A 73 15.29 -21.15 1.35
N PRO A 74 14.75 -22.38 1.55
CA PRO A 74 13.85 -22.68 2.67
C PRO A 74 14.41 -22.33 4.06
N VAL A 75 15.67 -22.63 4.32
CA VAL A 75 16.32 -22.36 5.62
C VAL A 75 16.40 -20.84 5.88
N SER A 76 16.82 -20.08 4.88
CA SER A 76 16.94 -18.63 4.97
C SER A 76 15.57 -17.98 5.13
N ALA A 77 14.58 -18.42 4.36
CA ALA A 77 13.20 -17.93 4.43
C ALA A 77 12.58 -18.17 5.82
N VAL A 78 12.70 -19.39 6.36
CA VAL A 78 12.19 -19.72 7.71
C VAL A 78 12.92 -18.92 8.78
N SER A 79 14.25 -18.81 8.70
CA SER A 79 15.05 -18.02 9.64
C SER A 79 14.61 -16.55 9.65
N MET A 80 14.41 -15.94 8.46
CA MET A 80 13.94 -14.57 8.33
C MET A 80 12.53 -14.41 8.90
N ALA A 81 11.62 -15.32 8.59
CA ALA A 81 10.25 -15.30 9.11
C ALA A 81 10.23 -15.31 10.64
N LEU A 82 11.07 -16.14 11.26
CA LEU A 82 11.18 -16.21 12.72
C LEU A 82 11.77 -14.91 13.30
N ARG A 83 12.84 -14.36 12.71
CA ARG A 83 13.44 -13.08 13.15
C ARG A 83 12.42 -11.95 13.07
N LEU A 84 11.73 -11.81 11.95
CA LEU A 84 10.69 -10.79 11.76
C LEU A 84 9.55 -10.97 12.76
N HIS A 85 9.10 -12.22 13.00
CA HIS A 85 8.09 -12.49 14.02
C HIS A 85 8.52 -12.01 15.41
N TRP A 86 9.75 -12.32 15.82
CA TRP A 86 10.27 -11.87 17.10
C TRP A 86 10.46 -10.35 17.17
N ALA A 87 10.94 -9.72 16.09
CA ALA A 87 11.06 -8.26 16.01
C ALA A 87 9.70 -7.56 16.17
N LYS A 88 8.66 -8.05 15.49
CA LYS A 88 7.29 -7.55 15.65
C LYS A 88 6.78 -7.73 17.09
N ARG A 89 7.01 -8.89 17.70
CA ARG A 89 6.59 -9.16 19.09
C ARG A 89 7.31 -8.29 20.11
N LYS A 90 8.58 -7.98 19.86
CA LYS A 90 9.39 -7.08 20.71
C LYS A 90 9.19 -5.59 20.37
N ARG A 91 8.39 -5.25 19.36
CA ARG A 91 8.21 -3.89 18.84
C ARG A 91 9.53 -3.20 18.46
N THR A 92 10.44 -3.96 17.83
CA THR A 92 11.74 -3.46 17.33
C THR A 92 11.76 -3.26 15.82
N VAL A 93 10.66 -3.48 15.13
CA VAL A 93 10.51 -3.10 13.73
C VAL A 93 10.33 -1.59 13.66
N MET A 94 11.09 -0.94 12.80
CA MET A 94 11.21 0.52 12.77
C MET A 94 10.56 1.13 11.51
N ARG A 95 10.18 2.39 11.62
CA ARG A 95 9.81 3.26 10.50
C ARG A 95 10.85 4.39 10.41
N PHE A 96 11.20 4.81 9.21
CA PHE A 96 12.11 5.94 9.00
C PHE A 96 11.34 7.22 8.60
N PRO A 97 11.67 8.38 9.13
CA PRO A 97 12.32 8.62 10.42
C PRO A 97 11.46 8.05 11.57
N SER A 98 12.02 7.75 12.72
CA SER A 98 11.27 7.12 13.80
C SER A 98 10.06 7.97 14.22
N MET A 99 8.88 7.37 14.23
CA MET A 99 7.63 8.02 14.62
C MET A 99 7.00 7.31 15.80
N SER A 100 6.09 8.04 16.50
CA SER A 100 5.32 7.45 17.58
C SER A 100 4.47 6.28 17.07
N PRO A 101 4.57 5.09 17.69
CA PRO A 101 3.80 3.91 17.28
C PRO A 101 2.33 3.96 17.72
N GLU A 102 1.86 5.05 18.29
CA GLU A 102 0.52 5.15 18.92
C GLU A 102 -0.62 4.91 17.94
N PHE A 103 -0.41 5.27 16.66
CA PHE A 103 -1.41 5.14 15.60
C PHE A 103 -1.13 4.01 14.62
N ASP A 104 -0.03 3.26 14.80
CA ASP A 104 0.39 2.26 13.81
C ASP A 104 0.11 0.83 14.26
N GLU A 105 -0.48 0.06 13.36
CA GLU A 105 -0.42 -1.40 13.39
C GLU A 105 0.65 -1.88 12.42
N TYR A 106 1.48 -2.84 12.83
CA TYR A 106 2.42 -3.43 11.90
C TYR A 106 1.68 -4.10 10.73
N PRO A 107 2.06 -3.80 9.48
CA PRO A 107 1.47 -4.44 8.32
C PRO A 107 1.72 -5.95 8.35
N THR A 108 0.96 -6.68 7.54
CA THR A 108 1.25 -8.11 7.32
C THR A 108 2.52 -8.26 6.47
N VAL A 109 2.61 -7.49 5.41
CA VAL A 109 3.70 -7.32 4.45
C VAL A 109 3.50 -5.96 3.74
N PRO A 110 4.54 -5.32 3.15
CA PRO A 110 5.94 -5.73 3.13
C PRO A 110 6.74 -5.22 4.32
N PHE A 111 7.96 -5.75 4.46
CA PHE A 111 9.04 -5.23 5.31
C PHE A 111 10.31 -5.21 4.49
N TYR A 112 11.26 -4.32 4.83
CA TYR A 112 12.57 -4.30 4.19
C TYR A 112 13.71 -4.35 5.22
N THR A 113 14.88 -4.79 4.78
CA THR A 113 16.10 -4.88 5.58
C THR A 113 17.31 -4.87 4.67
N GLU A 114 18.39 -4.23 5.09
CA GLU A 114 19.69 -4.22 4.42
C GLU A 114 20.63 -5.26 5.06
N ASP A 115 20.57 -5.42 6.38
CA ASP A 115 21.46 -6.25 7.18
C ASP A 115 20.87 -7.62 7.57
N ARG A 116 19.62 -7.90 7.16
CA ARG A 116 18.82 -9.09 7.51
C ARG A 116 18.58 -9.28 9.01
N ARG A 117 18.78 -8.24 9.81
CA ARG A 117 18.63 -8.23 11.28
C ARG A 117 17.69 -7.13 11.75
N THR A 118 17.86 -5.94 11.20
CA THR A 118 17.03 -4.77 11.45
C THR A 118 15.94 -4.71 10.41
N PHE A 119 14.69 -4.66 10.84
CA PHE A 119 13.54 -4.65 9.95
C PHE A 119 12.86 -3.29 9.98
N HIS A 120 12.48 -2.85 8.79
CA HIS A 120 11.76 -1.61 8.57
C HIS A 120 10.45 -1.89 7.84
N TYR A 121 9.48 -1.00 8.01
CA TYR A 121 8.19 -1.02 7.32
C TYR A 121 7.84 0.36 6.81
N ASP A 122 6.70 0.49 6.09
CA ASP A 122 6.21 1.70 5.46
C ASP A 122 6.96 2.03 4.15
N SER A 123 6.20 2.00 3.06
CA SER A 123 6.76 2.17 1.72
C SER A 123 7.14 3.62 1.40
N SER A 124 6.39 4.60 1.95
CA SER A 124 6.72 6.03 1.81
C SER A 124 7.97 6.39 2.61
N SER A 125 8.12 5.75 3.78
CA SER A 125 9.31 5.85 4.62
C SER A 125 10.57 5.31 3.91
N LEU A 126 10.44 4.29 3.06
CA LEU A 126 11.56 3.81 2.24
C LEU A 126 12.08 4.89 1.28
N ALA A 127 11.20 5.65 0.63
CA ALA A 127 11.62 6.74 -0.26
C ALA A 127 12.45 7.79 0.49
N GLN A 128 12.02 8.18 1.69
CA GLN A 128 12.76 9.12 2.54
C GLN A 128 14.10 8.53 3.00
N HIS A 129 14.13 7.23 3.32
CA HIS A 129 15.37 6.52 3.69
C HIS A 129 16.38 6.53 2.54
N LEU A 130 15.92 6.22 1.32
CA LEU A 130 16.76 6.22 0.13
C LEU A 130 17.31 7.63 -0.16
N ASP A 131 16.47 8.67 -0.12
CA ASP A 131 16.90 10.06 -0.35
C ASP A 131 17.92 10.55 0.70
N ALA A 132 17.82 10.07 1.95
CA ALA A 132 18.73 10.46 3.02
C ALA A 132 20.10 9.75 2.94
N HIS A 133 20.19 8.60 2.28
CA HIS A 133 21.39 7.76 2.24
C HIS A 133 21.97 7.55 0.83
N CYS A 134 21.30 8.08 -0.22
CA CYS A 134 21.84 8.04 -1.57
C CYS A 134 23.03 8.98 -1.73
N ASP A 135 24.11 8.49 -2.32
CA ASP A 135 25.18 9.34 -2.86
C ASP A 135 24.59 10.28 -3.92
N HIS A 136 25.08 11.51 -3.96
CA HIS A 136 24.54 12.69 -4.69
C HIS A 136 24.34 12.55 -6.23
N HIS A 137 24.30 11.35 -6.75
CA HIS A 137 24.20 11.08 -8.20
C HIS A 137 22.82 10.63 -8.67
N THR A 138 21.87 10.36 -7.76
CA THR A 138 20.51 9.97 -8.11
C THR A 138 19.55 11.12 -7.80
N ALA A 139 18.62 11.40 -8.70
CA ALA A 139 17.58 12.40 -8.45
C ALA A 139 16.70 11.97 -7.27
N ALA A 140 16.42 12.89 -6.33
CA ALA A 140 15.63 12.60 -5.15
C ALA A 140 14.22 12.09 -5.52
N LEU A 141 13.74 11.07 -4.82
CA LEU A 141 12.39 10.51 -4.97
C LEU A 141 11.31 11.45 -4.45
N VAL A 142 11.63 12.16 -3.37
CA VAL A 142 10.77 13.23 -2.81
C VAL A 142 11.25 14.58 -3.34
N PRO A 143 10.38 15.40 -3.93
CA PRO A 143 10.74 16.75 -4.38
C PRO A 143 11.30 17.63 -3.26
N THR A 144 11.95 18.72 -3.62
CA THR A 144 12.49 19.71 -2.65
C THR A 144 11.71 21.01 -2.60
N ASP A 145 10.96 21.39 -3.66
CA ASP A 145 10.04 22.53 -3.65
C ASP A 145 8.84 22.23 -2.75
N ALA A 146 8.47 23.16 -1.86
CA ALA A 146 7.46 22.91 -0.84
C ALA A 146 6.07 22.52 -1.41
N ARG A 147 5.64 23.14 -2.50
CA ARG A 147 4.37 22.81 -3.18
C ARG A 147 4.43 21.43 -3.83
N LEU A 148 5.55 21.10 -4.47
CA LEU A 148 5.77 19.79 -5.05
C LEU A 148 5.82 18.69 -3.98
N VAL A 149 6.47 18.97 -2.83
CA VAL A 149 6.49 18.05 -1.68
C VAL A 149 5.07 17.75 -1.22
N PHE A 150 4.26 18.81 -0.97
CA PHE A 150 2.89 18.64 -0.51
C PHE A 150 2.02 17.85 -1.50
N ILE A 151 2.08 18.20 -2.79
CA ILE A 151 1.30 17.49 -3.83
C ILE A 151 1.81 16.05 -4.00
N CYS A 152 3.11 15.82 -3.92
CA CYS A 152 3.69 14.47 -3.96
C CYS A 152 3.16 13.60 -2.80
N GLN A 153 3.19 14.13 -1.57
CA GLN A 153 2.64 13.45 -0.39
C GLN A 153 1.13 13.23 -0.50
N LEU A 154 0.38 14.22 -0.98
CA LEU A 154 -1.07 14.10 -1.14
C LEU A 154 -1.45 13.00 -2.14
N ILE A 155 -0.73 12.90 -3.26
CA ILE A 155 -0.93 11.84 -4.25
C ILE A 155 -0.51 10.48 -3.67
N ASP A 156 0.64 10.42 -3.00
CA ASP A 156 1.16 9.24 -2.34
C ASP A 156 0.12 8.63 -1.40
N GLU A 157 -0.34 9.40 -0.45
CA GLU A 157 -1.29 8.93 0.56
C GLU A 157 -2.69 8.65 -0.02
N ALA A 158 -3.12 9.39 -1.05
CA ALA A 158 -4.38 9.12 -1.71
C ALA A 158 -4.38 7.77 -2.42
N PHE A 159 -3.29 7.40 -3.08
CA PHE A 159 -3.16 6.07 -3.66
C PHE A 159 -3.00 5.00 -2.59
N ASP A 160 -2.19 5.21 -1.56
CA ASP A 160 -1.93 4.22 -0.52
C ASP A 160 -3.19 3.92 0.31
N GLU A 161 -3.99 4.93 0.67
CA GLU A 161 -5.13 4.76 1.58
C GLU A 161 -6.47 4.53 0.87
N PHE A 162 -6.76 5.27 -0.21
CA PHE A 162 -7.99 5.10 -0.97
C PHE A 162 -7.80 4.20 -2.20
N GLY A 163 -6.66 4.33 -2.89
CA GLY A 163 -6.32 3.49 -4.03
C GLY A 163 -6.35 2.01 -3.70
N LEU A 164 -5.89 1.63 -2.50
CA LEU A 164 -5.96 0.24 -2.01
C LEU A 164 -7.38 -0.33 -2.10
N TYR A 165 -8.40 0.44 -1.74
CA TYR A 165 -9.79 -0.02 -1.77
C TYR A 165 -10.26 -0.31 -3.19
N MET A 166 -9.93 0.60 -4.12
CA MET A 166 -10.27 0.45 -5.53
C MET A 166 -9.62 -0.79 -6.15
N VAL A 167 -8.30 -0.96 -5.98
CA VAL A 167 -7.56 -2.06 -6.62
C VAL A 167 -7.84 -3.41 -5.97
N HIS A 168 -8.12 -3.44 -4.65
CA HIS A 168 -8.57 -4.64 -3.96
C HIS A 168 -9.95 -5.07 -4.46
N HIS A 169 -10.88 -4.12 -4.64
CA HIS A 169 -12.19 -4.35 -5.24
C HIS A 169 -12.04 -4.92 -6.66
N MET A 170 -11.23 -4.29 -7.52
CA MET A 170 -11.02 -4.74 -8.90
C MET A 170 -10.44 -6.15 -8.99
N ARG A 171 -9.60 -6.56 -8.04
CA ARG A 171 -9.06 -7.91 -7.97
C ARG A 171 -10.05 -8.94 -7.46
N TRP A 172 -10.65 -8.68 -6.28
CA TRP A 172 -11.40 -9.72 -5.55
C TRP A 172 -12.89 -9.69 -5.82
N VAL A 173 -13.39 -8.63 -6.46
CA VAL A 173 -14.78 -8.50 -6.93
C VAL A 173 -14.83 -8.46 -8.45
N GLY A 174 -14.25 -7.45 -9.08
CA GLY A 174 -14.26 -7.30 -10.55
C GLY A 174 -13.65 -8.50 -11.28
N SER A 175 -12.51 -9.02 -10.80
CA SER A 175 -11.81 -10.17 -11.39
C SER A 175 -11.96 -11.46 -10.56
N ALA A 176 -13.00 -11.59 -9.72
CA ALA A 176 -13.17 -12.72 -8.80
C ALA A 176 -13.14 -14.11 -9.49
N ARG A 177 -13.60 -14.17 -10.75
CA ARG A 177 -13.66 -15.41 -11.55
C ARG A 177 -12.29 -15.84 -12.07
N SER A 178 -11.44 -14.89 -12.41
CA SER A 178 -10.26 -15.10 -13.27
C SER A 178 -8.93 -14.76 -12.60
N THR A 179 -8.92 -13.99 -11.51
CA THR A 179 -7.67 -13.60 -10.86
C THR A 179 -6.83 -14.81 -10.44
N PRO A 180 -5.56 -14.90 -10.87
CA PRO A 180 -4.67 -16.00 -10.48
C PRO A 180 -4.01 -15.76 -9.10
N MET A 181 -4.28 -14.63 -8.43
CA MET A 181 -3.49 -14.14 -7.31
C MET A 181 -3.39 -15.13 -6.14
N GLY A 182 -4.45 -15.90 -5.85
CA GLY A 182 -4.38 -16.91 -4.80
C GLY A 182 -3.32 -17.99 -5.08
N ALA A 183 -3.21 -18.43 -6.33
CA ALA A 183 -2.21 -19.41 -6.75
C ALA A 183 -0.79 -18.80 -6.80
N VAL A 184 -0.68 -17.55 -7.28
CA VAL A 184 0.59 -16.79 -7.31
C VAL A 184 1.15 -16.66 -5.89
N THR A 185 0.35 -16.15 -4.95
CA THR A 185 0.76 -15.98 -3.54
C THR A 185 1.14 -17.31 -2.89
N ALA A 186 0.39 -18.38 -3.14
CA ALA A 186 0.74 -19.70 -2.61
C ALA A 186 2.08 -20.23 -3.16
N ARG A 187 2.41 -19.90 -4.41
CA ARG A 187 3.71 -20.22 -5.03
C ARG A 187 4.84 -19.42 -4.41
N GLU A 188 4.65 -18.13 -4.19
CA GLU A 188 5.63 -17.23 -3.57
C GLU A 188 5.99 -17.68 -2.14
N LEU A 189 5.05 -18.30 -1.44
CA LEU A 189 5.26 -18.82 -0.09
C LEU A 189 5.81 -20.26 -0.05
N ARG A 190 6.13 -20.88 -1.20
CA ARG A 190 6.52 -22.30 -1.28
C ARG A 190 7.74 -22.67 -0.41
N SER A 191 8.68 -21.73 -0.22
CA SER A 191 9.89 -21.97 0.57
C SER A 191 9.64 -22.10 2.08
N ILE A 192 8.48 -21.62 2.57
CA ILE A 192 8.08 -21.69 3.99
C ILE A 192 6.86 -22.58 4.22
N LEU A 193 6.36 -23.24 3.19
CA LEU A 193 5.19 -24.11 3.27
C LEU A 193 5.58 -25.58 3.20
N PRO A 194 4.85 -26.46 3.90
CA PRO A 194 5.00 -27.91 3.69
C PRO A 194 4.69 -28.32 2.25
N PRO A 195 5.36 -29.33 1.70
CA PRO A 195 5.06 -29.86 0.38
C PRO A 195 3.57 -30.21 0.21
N GLY A 196 3.00 -29.86 -0.94
CA GLY A 196 1.59 -30.13 -1.25
C GLY A 196 0.56 -29.16 -0.64
N TYR A 197 0.97 -28.24 0.24
CA TYR A 197 0.04 -27.32 0.92
C TYR A 197 -0.43 -26.14 0.04
N GLN A 198 0.22 -25.89 -1.10
CA GLN A 198 -0.02 -24.72 -1.95
C GLN A 198 -1.48 -24.60 -2.42
N SER A 199 -2.10 -25.69 -2.89
CA SER A 199 -3.49 -25.66 -3.37
C SER A 199 -4.49 -25.33 -2.26
N LEU A 200 -4.26 -25.84 -1.05
CA LEU A 200 -5.08 -25.52 0.11
C LEU A 200 -4.92 -24.05 0.51
N LEU A 201 -3.67 -23.56 0.52
CA LEU A 201 -3.39 -22.15 0.83
C LEU A 201 -4.03 -21.21 -0.20
N ALA A 202 -3.93 -21.51 -1.50
CA ALA A 202 -4.57 -20.74 -2.54
C ALA A 202 -6.08 -20.57 -2.28
N LYS A 203 -6.79 -21.68 -2.00
CA LYS A 203 -8.23 -21.65 -1.67
C LYS A 203 -8.51 -20.81 -0.41
N ARG A 204 -7.68 -20.96 0.64
CA ARG A 204 -7.82 -20.17 1.88
C ARG A 204 -7.61 -18.67 1.64
N LEU A 205 -6.66 -18.31 0.77
CA LEU A 205 -6.39 -16.92 0.43
C LEU A 205 -7.59 -16.26 -0.26
N TYR A 206 -8.20 -16.92 -1.25
CA TYR A 206 -9.42 -16.42 -1.89
C TYR A 206 -10.52 -16.15 -0.86
N ARG A 207 -10.83 -17.13 -0.01
CA ARG A 207 -11.87 -16.99 1.03
C ARG A 207 -11.57 -15.85 1.99
N ARG A 208 -10.31 -15.75 2.44
CA ARG A 208 -9.90 -14.70 3.37
C ARG A 208 -10.03 -13.31 2.74
N GLN A 209 -9.59 -13.15 1.51
CA GLN A 209 -9.65 -11.83 0.85
C GLN A 209 -11.10 -11.44 0.54
N ALA A 210 -11.94 -12.35 0.08
CA ALA A 210 -13.36 -12.11 -0.10
C ALA A 210 -14.04 -11.70 1.23
N ALA A 211 -13.74 -12.39 2.33
CA ALA A 211 -14.27 -12.05 3.65
C ALA A 211 -13.76 -10.69 4.17
N ARG A 212 -12.58 -10.22 3.74
CA ARG A 212 -12.02 -8.90 4.10
C ARG A 212 -12.52 -7.75 3.23
N CYS A 213 -13.20 -8.03 2.12
CA CYS A 213 -13.71 -6.99 1.25
C CYS A 213 -14.47 -5.88 2.00
N PRO A 214 -15.41 -6.17 2.92
CA PRO A 214 -16.11 -5.11 3.64
C PRO A 214 -15.21 -4.26 4.55
N TYR A 215 -14.23 -4.84 5.19
CA TYR A 215 -13.23 -4.09 5.97
C TYR A 215 -12.38 -3.18 5.09
N LEU A 216 -12.10 -3.63 3.85
CA LEU A 216 -11.41 -2.86 2.82
C LEU A 216 -12.40 -2.09 1.91
N PHE A 217 -13.48 -1.61 2.50
CA PHE A 217 -14.43 -0.70 1.90
C PHE A 217 -15.30 -1.27 0.77
N SER A 218 -15.20 -2.57 0.44
CA SER A 218 -15.97 -3.20 -0.65
C SER A 218 -17.10 -4.07 -0.10
N VAL A 219 -18.27 -3.47 0.05
CA VAL A 219 -19.51 -4.10 0.54
C VAL A 219 -20.43 -4.41 -0.64
N ALA A 220 -20.87 -5.67 -0.76
CA ALA A 220 -21.80 -6.08 -1.79
C ALA A 220 -23.24 -5.69 -1.46
N ALA A 221 -24.08 -5.50 -2.50
CA ALA A 221 -25.52 -5.48 -2.35
C ALA A 221 -26.05 -6.86 -1.91
N ALA A 222 -27.20 -6.91 -1.27
CA ALA A 222 -27.76 -8.16 -0.72
C ALA A 222 -28.05 -9.23 -1.80
N ASP A 223 -28.36 -8.78 -3.00
CA ASP A 223 -28.67 -9.57 -4.17
C ASP A 223 -27.51 -9.71 -5.19
N TYR A 224 -26.31 -9.28 -4.79
CA TYR A 224 -25.16 -9.30 -5.68
C TYR A 224 -24.72 -10.71 -6.05
N ASP A 225 -24.77 -11.01 -7.36
CA ASP A 225 -24.23 -12.26 -7.92
C ASP A 225 -22.80 -12.05 -8.45
N ALA A 226 -21.82 -12.52 -7.69
CA ALA A 226 -20.42 -12.50 -8.09
C ALA A 226 -20.07 -13.53 -9.18
N GLY A 227 -20.98 -14.45 -9.54
CA GLY A 227 -20.73 -15.55 -10.47
C GLY A 227 -19.61 -16.51 -10.03
N VAL A 228 -19.27 -16.51 -8.74
CA VAL A 228 -18.31 -17.44 -8.09
C VAL A 228 -18.99 -18.08 -6.88
N SER A 229 -18.35 -19.12 -6.30
CA SER A 229 -18.87 -19.74 -5.08
C SER A 229 -18.99 -18.72 -3.94
N ARG A 230 -19.99 -18.88 -3.07
CA ARG A 230 -20.31 -17.97 -1.98
C ARG A 230 -19.12 -17.66 -1.06
N ASP A 231 -18.23 -18.60 -0.87
CA ASP A 231 -17.02 -18.45 -0.05
C ASP A 231 -15.89 -17.67 -0.75
N ARG A 232 -16.07 -17.31 -2.04
CA ARG A 232 -15.19 -16.46 -2.84
C ARG A 232 -15.83 -15.14 -3.23
N ALA A 233 -17.10 -14.92 -2.92
CA ALA A 233 -17.82 -13.69 -3.19
C ALA A 233 -17.64 -12.69 -2.03
N ALA A 234 -17.49 -11.41 -2.37
CA ALA A 234 -17.54 -10.34 -1.38
C ALA A 234 -18.93 -10.36 -0.70
N PRO A 235 -19.01 -10.38 0.62
CA PRO A 235 -20.29 -10.47 1.31
C PRO A 235 -21.02 -9.11 1.38
N ALA A 236 -22.33 -9.16 1.39
CA ALA A 236 -23.15 -8.11 1.96
C ALA A 236 -23.02 -8.13 3.50
N VAL A 237 -23.06 -6.97 4.12
CA VAL A 237 -22.98 -6.82 5.57
C VAL A 237 -24.20 -6.09 6.09
N ALA A 238 -24.93 -6.70 7.03
CA ALA A 238 -26.13 -6.09 7.58
C ALA A 238 -25.84 -4.72 8.22
N GLY A 239 -26.58 -3.69 7.83
CA GLY A 239 -26.40 -2.33 8.30
C GLY A 239 -25.24 -1.56 7.64
N PHE A 240 -24.66 -2.10 6.54
CA PHE A 240 -23.69 -1.38 5.72
C PHE A 240 -24.29 -1.13 4.33
N PRO A 241 -24.29 0.11 3.83
CA PRO A 241 -24.63 0.40 2.44
C PRO A 241 -23.66 -0.31 1.48
N PRO A 242 -24.11 -0.75 0.30
CA PRO A 242 -23.24 -1.30 -0.72
C PRO A 242 -22.33 -0.21 -1.31
N THR A 243 -21.05 -0.56 -1.54
CA THR A 243 -20.03 0.38 -2.01
C THR A 243 -19.38 -0.01 -3.34
N HIS A 244 -19.87 -1.06 -4.01
CA HIS A 244 -19.28 -1.52 -5.27
C HIS A 244 -19.36 -0.43 -6.35
N ALA A 245 -20.53 0.24 -6.52
CA ALA A 245 -20.69 1.32 -7.49
C ALA A 245 -19.75 2.51 -7.20
N LEU A 246 -19.61 2.90 -5.93
CA LEU A 246 -18.67 3.94 -5.50
C LEU A 246 -17.24 3.60 -5.92
N LEU A 247 -16.78 2.38 -5.64
CA LEU A 247 -15.42 1.97 -5.94
C LEU A 247 -15.15 1.85 -7.45
N GLU A 248 -16.12 1.40 -8.22
CA GLU A 248 -16.02 1.34 -9.68
C GLU A 248 -16.01 2.74 -10.31
N GLU A 249 -16.84 3.66 -9.82
CA GLU A 249 -16.86 5.06 -10.25
C GLU A 249 -15.53 5.74 -9.94
N ALA A 250 -15.06 5.62 -8.70
CA ALA A 250 -13.78 6.17 -8.28
C ALA A 250 -12.63 5.60 -9.12
N TRP A 251 -12.56 4.29 -9.30
CA TRP A 251 -11.50 3.66 -10.09
C TRP A 251 -11.44 4.18 -11.52
N ARG A 252 -12.62 4.33 -12.18
CA ARG A 252 -12.70 4.95 -13.52
C ARG A 252 -12.22 6.40 -13.51
N GLY A 253 -12.64 7.18 -12.52
CA GLY A 253 -12.23 8.57 -12.37
C GLY A 253 -10.70 8.72 -12.21
N TYR A 254 -10.08 7.91 -11.36
CA TYR A 254 -8.63 7.88 -11.21
C TYR A 254 -7.92 7.46 -12.50
N LEU A 255 -8.39 6.42 -13.19
CA LEU A 255 -7.78 5.99 -14.47
C LEU A 255 -7.85 7.07 -15.56
N LEU A 256 -9.00 7.73 -15.71
CA LEU A 256 -9.15 8.81 -16.69
C LEU A 256 -8.28 10.02 -16.33
N SER A 257 -8.13 10.31 -15.05
CA SER A 257 -7.23 11.37 -14.56
C SER A 257 -5.77 11.04 -14.85
N MET A 258 -5.34 9.81 -14.60
CA MET A 258 -4.01 9.31 -14.96
C MET A 258 -3.77 9.40 -16.47
N GLU A 259 -4.73 8.96 -17.29
CA GLU A 259 -4.65 9.02 -18.74
C GLU A 259 -4.49 10.46 -19.26
N ASN A 260 -5.19 11.42 -18.62
CA ASN A 260 -5.04 12.84 -18.92
C ASN A 260 -3.62 13.35 -18.63
N ILE A 261 -3.06 13.04 -17.46
CA ILE A 261 -1.70 13.45 -17.08
C ILE A 261 -0.68 12.84 -18.05
N LEU A 262 -0.75 11.53 -18.28
CA LEU A 262 0.18 10.78 -19.12
C LEU A 262 0.02 11.06 -20.62
N SER A 263 -1.00 11.83 -21.02
CA SER A 263 -1.09 12.40 -22.36
C SER A 263 -0.22 13.64 -22.55
N ALA A 264 0.12 14.33 -21.45
CA ALA A 264 0.82 15.61 -21.45
C ALA A 264 2.27 15.53 -20.95
N GLN A 265 2.58 14.53 -20.13
CA GLN A 265 3.90 14.37 -19.51
C GLN A 265 4.16 12.90 -19.12
N PRO A 266 5.44 12.47 -19.00
CA PRO A 266 5.77 11.07 -18.77
C PRO A 266 5.48 10.58 -17.35
N TYR A 267 5.48 11.46 -16.35
CA TYR A 267 5.22 11.13 -14.94
C TYR A 267 4.27 12.11 -14.30
N LEU A 268 3.76 11.81 -13.10
CA LEU A 268 2.73 12.59 -12.43
C LEU A 268 3.17 14.03 -12.13
N LEU A 269 4.40 14.22 -11.73
CA LEU A 269 4.94 15.55 -11.37
C LEU A 269 5.92 16.11 -12.41
N GLY A 270 5.84 15.68 -13.67
CA GLY A 270 6.66 16.23 -14.75
C GLY A 270 7.44 15.18 -15.53
N GLU A 271 8.77 15.35 -15.61
CA GLU A 271 9.62 14.61 -16.54
C GLU A 271 10.39 13.45 -15.89
N ARG A 272 10.36 13.30 -14.57
CA ARG A 272 11.01 12.20 -13.87
C ARG A 272 10.09 11.53 -12.84
N PHE A 273 10.42 10.28 -12.54
CA PHE A 273 9.77 9.46 -11.53
C PHE A 273 9.95 10.03 -10.11
N THR A 274 8.91 9.92 -9.29
CA THR A 274 8.86 10.38 -7.90
C THR A 274 8.11 9.38 -7.02
N LEU A 275 8.06 9.65 -5.71
CA LEU A 275 7.25 8.89 -4.76
C LEU A 275 5.76 8.84 -5.16
N ALA A 276 5.20 9.92 -5.73
CA ALA A 276 3.83 9.94 -6.24
C ALA A 276 3.61 8.90 -7.35
N ASP A 277 4.57 8.75 -8.25
CA ASP A 277 4.54 7.73 -9.32
C ASP A 277 4.68 6.32 -8.76
N ALA A 278 5.55 6.14 -7.77
CA ALA A 278 5.73 4.85 -7.10
C ALA A 278 4.43 4.35 -6.43
N SER A 279 3.68 5.24 -5.78
CA SER A 279 2.40 4.92 -5.15
C SER A 279 1.32 4.61 -6.17
N ALA A 280 1.17 5.45 -7.18
CA ALA A 280 0.22 5.20 -8.27
C ALA A 280 0.52 3.87 -8.98
N TYR A 281 1.81 3.59 -9.28
CA TYR A 281 2.24 2.31 -9.84
C TYR A 281 1.97 1.15 -8.87
N GLY A 282 2.34 1.28 -7.61
CA GLY A 282 2.13 0.23 -6.61
C GLY A 282 0.68 -0.23 -6.56
N GLN A 283 -0.24 0.72 -6.51
CA GLN A 283 -1.66 0.43 -6.45
C GLN A 283 -2.20 -0.08 -7.80
N LEU A 284 -2.12 0.70 -8.86
CA LEU A 284 -2.70 0.33 -10.16
C LEU A 284 -1.99 -0.86 -10.80
N GLY A 285 -0.68 -0.98 -10.65
CA GLY A 285 0.15 -2.10 -11.12
C GLY A 285 -0.20 -3.42 -10.46
N MET A 286 -0.78 -3.39 -9.25
CA MET A 286 -1.30 -4.59 -8.59
C MET A 286 -2.28 -5.35 -9.48
N ASN A 287 -3.08 -4.66 -10.29
CA ASN A 287 -4.08 -5.26 -11.17
C ASN A 287 -3.53 -5.73 -12.54
N LEU A 288 -2.25 -5.58 -12.84
CA LEU A 288 -1.65 -6.03 -14.12
C LEU A 288 -1.66 -7.55 -14.33
N ILE A 289 -2.10 -8.32 -13.35
CA ILE A 289 -2.28 -9.77 -13.43
C ILE A 289 -3.76 -10.17 -13.52
N ASP A 290 -4.68 -9.25 -13.36
CA ASP A 290 -6.12 -9.49 -13.26
C ASP A 290 -6.77 -9.23 -14.62
N PRO A 291 -7.27 -10.24 -15.36
CA PRO A 291 -7.67 -10.09 -16.77
C PRO A 291 -8.75 -9.04 -17.03
N GLU A 292 -9.77 -8.95 -16.17
CA GLU A 292 -10.86 -7.97 -16.32
C GLU A 292 -10.37 -6.55 -16.06
N ALA A 293 -9.50 -6.36 -15.06
CA ALA A 293 -8.89 -5.07 -14.79
C ALA A 293 -7.97 -4.63 -15.94
N ILE A 294 -7.17 -5.54 -16.50
CA ILE A 294 -6.33 -5.26 -17.69
C ILE A 294 -7.20 -4.85 -18.88
N ALA A 295 -8.30 -5.53 -19.13
CA ALA A 295 -9.19 -5.21 -20.24
C ALA A 295 -9.77 -3.80 -20.11
N LEU A 296 -10.18 -3.40 -18.89
CA LEU A 296 -10.64 -2.05 -18.60
C LEU A 296 -9.52 -1.01 -18.71
N LEU A 297 -8.34 -1.29 -18.16
CA LEU A 297 -7.15 -0.42 -18.27
C LEU A 297 -6.83 -0.12 -19.74
N ARG A 298 -6.73 -1.16 -20.57
CA ARG A 298 -6.46 -1.00 -22.01
C ARG A 298 -7.52 -0.22 -22.75
N LYS A 299 -8.78 -0.35 -22.34
CA LYS A 299 -9.90 0.32 -22.97
C LYS A 299 -10.02 1.78 -22.56
N LEU A 300 -9.87 2.09 -21.28
CA LEU A 300 -10.15 3.41 -20.70
C LEU A 300 -8.89 4.28 -20.60
N ALA A 301 -7.73 3.67 -20.36
CA ALA A 301 -6.50 4.36 -20.05
C ALA A 301 -5.26 3.65 -20.66
N PRO A 302 -5.17 3.61 -22.02
CA PRO A 302 -4.11 2.86 -22.70
C PRO A 302 -2.69 3.40 -22.46
N ARG A 303 -2.54 4.72 -22.21
CA ARG A 303 -1.24 5.31 -21.85
C ARG A 303 -0.86 4.91 -20.43
N THR A 304 -1.81 4.97 -19.50
CA THR A 304 -1.62 4.49 -18.13
C THR A 304 -1.24 3.02 -18.11
N TYR A 305 -1.90 2.17 -18.91
CA TYR A 305 -1.53 0.77 -19.03
C TYR A 305 -0.07 0.59 -19.50
N ARG A 306 0.35 1.34 -20.53
CA ARG A 306 1.73 1.31 -21.02
C ARG A 306 2.72 1.79 -19.97
N TRP A 307 2.42 2.89 -19.31
CA TRP A 307 3.23 3.46 -18.22
C TRP A 307 3.42 2.47 -17.07
N LEU A 308 2.36 1.77 -16.66
CA LEU A 308 2.45 0.70 -15.66
C LEU A 308 3.36 -0.45 -16.12
N CYS A 309 3.26 -0.85 -17.39
CA CYS A 309 4.14 -1.88 -17.96
C CYS A 309 5.59 -1.40 -18.03
N ASP A 310 5.84 -0.16 -18.41
CA ASP A 310 7.19 0.39 -18.52
C ASP A 310 7.87 0.46 -17.14
N ILE A 311 7.15 0.83 -16.07
CA ILE A 311 7.69 0.76 -14.71
C ILE A 311 7.91 -0.70 -14.29
N HIS A 312 6.98 -1.59 -14.59
CA HIS A 312 7.10 -3.02 -14.27
C HIS A 312 8.31 -3.69 -14.96
N GLU A 313 8.71 -3.18 -16.10
CA GLU A 313 9.88 -3.59 -16.89
C GLU A 313 11.15 -2.79 -16.55
N HIS A 314 11.17 -2.05 -15.44
CA HIS A 314 12.29 -1.24 -14.94
C HIS A 314 12.77 -0.13 -15.90
N LYS A 315 11.91 0.35 -16.82
CA LYS A 315 12.28 1.39 -17.79
C LYS A 315 12.29 2.80 -17.22
N HIS A 316 11.74 3.01 -16.01
CA HIS A 316 11.74 4.29 -15.29
C HIS A 316 13.05 4.60 -14.56
N CYS A 317 13.99 3.64 -14.56
CA CYS A 317 15.25 3.78 -13.84
C CYS A 317 16.16 4.83 -14.48
N LYS A 318 16.81 5.65 -13.65
CA LYS A 318 17.81 6.65 -14.04
C LYS A 318 17.29 7.81 -14.91
N GLU A 319 15.98 8.01 -14.98
CA GLU A 319 15.45 9.16 -15.68
C GLU A 319 15.68 10.44 -14.86
N GLN A 320 16.14 11.48 -15.53
CA GLN A 320 16.30 12.82 -14.98
C GLN A 320 15.38 13.76 -15.74
N GLY A 321 14.87 14.78 -15.07
CA GLY A 321 13.99 15.74 -15.71
C GLY A 321 13.47 16.78 -14.73
N GLU A 322 12.80 17.78 -15.25
CA GLU A 322 12.21 18.87 -14.46
C GLU A 322 10.89 18.41 -13.82
N LEU A 323 10.71 18.75 -12.55
CA LEU A 323 9.44 18.57 -11.83
C LEU A 323 8.60 19.85 -11.92
N ARG A 324 7.28 19.68 -12.12
CA ARG A 324 6.34 20.79 -12.23
C ARG A 324 4.91 20.40 -11.86
N LEU A 325 4.15 21.35 -11.39
CA LEU A 325 2.71 21.22 -11.16
C LEU A 325 1.96 21.66 -12.43
N ALA A 326 1.70 20.71 -13.33
CA ALA A 326 1.01 20.98 -14.59
C ALA A 326 -0.51 21.05 -14.42
N PRO A 327 -1.25 21.84 -15.24
CA PRO A 327 -2.72 21.85 -15.24
C PRO A 327 -3.36 20.47 -15.49
N ALA A 328 -2.63 19.56 -16.14
CA ALA A 328 -3.07 18.17 -16.36
C ALA A 328 -3.31 17.38 -15.06
N LEU A 329 -2.79 17.84 -13.92
CA LEU A 329 -3.06 17.27 -12.59
C LEU A 329 -4.46 17.57 -12.06
N ARG A 330 -5.15 18.62 -12.54
CA ARG A 330 -6.45 19.04 -12.00
C ARG A 330 -7.49 17.93 -11.89
N PRO A 331 -7.68 17.04 -12.89
CA PRO A 331 -8.66 15.96 -12.75
C PRO A 331 -8.30 14.99 -11.62
N LEU A 332 -7.02 14.66 -11.44
CA LEU A 332 -6.58 13.78 -10.35
C LEU A 332 -6.78 14.46 -8.98
N MET A 333 -6.43 15.74 -8.86
CA MET A 333 -6.66 16.51 -7.65
C MET A 333 -8.16 16.61 -7.32
N GLY A 334 -9.02 16.76 -8.33
CA GLY A 334 -10.48 16.72 -8.17
C GLY A 334 -10.98 15.38 -7.65
N MET A 335 -10.47 14.26 -8.16
CA MET A 335 -10.79 12.92 -7.63
C MET A 335 -10.32 12.75 -6.18
N ILE A 336 -9.12 13.19 -5.86
CA ILE A 336 -8.58 13.15 -4.49
C ILE A 336 -9.44 14.00 -3.54
N ALA A 337 -9.82 15.19 -3.98
CA ALA A 337 -10.65 16.11 -3.19
C ALA A 337 -12.08 15.60 -2.95
N THR A 338 -12.60 14.71 -3.80
CA THR A 338 -13.96 14.16 -3.68
C THR A 338 -14.00 12.73 -3.11
N THR A 339 -12.85 12.08 -2.92
CA THR A 339 -12.76 10.72 -2.39
C THR A 339 -11.87 10.62 -1.16
N PHE A 340 -10.56 10.73 -1.33
CA PHE A 340 -9.59 10.54 -0.27
C PHE A 340 -9.72 11.59 0.85
N MET A 341 -9.72 12.88 0.49
CA MET A 341 -9.75 13.96 1.50
C MET A 341 -11.01 13.90 2.39
N PRO A 342 -12.24 13.79 1.85
CA PRO A 342 -13.42 13.67 2.71
C PRO A 342 -13.48 12.35 3.49
N LEU A 343 -12.92 11.25 2.97
CA LEU A 343 -12.80 10.01 3.73
C LEU A 343 -11.91 10.20 4.95
N MET A 344 -10.75 10.85 4.79
CA MET A 344 -9.82 11.12 5.90
C MET A 344 -10.42 12.03 6.96
N GLN A 345 -11.13 13.11 6.56
CA GLN A 345 -11.83 14.01 7.48
C GLN A 345 -12.90 13.28 8.30
N GLN A 346 -13.73 12.47 7.63
CA GLN A 346 -14.80 11.72 8.28
C GLN A 346 -14.22 10.67 9.24
N ASN A 347 -13.12 9.99 8.85
CA ASN A 347 -12.43 9.03 9.70
C ASN A 347 -11.80 9.69 10.95
N GLU A 348 -11.13 10.85 10.79
CA GLU A 348 -10.56 11.59 11.94
C GLU A 348 -11.64 12.08 12.90
N SER A 349 -12.73 12.67 12.38
CA SER A 349 -13.85 13.10 13.21
C SER A 349 -14.48 11.93 13.98
N ALA A 350 -14.63 10.78 13.32
CA ALA A 350 -15.14 9.56 13.98
C ALA A 350 -14.16 9.02 15.03
N TYR A 351 -12.86 9.12 14.79
CA TYR A 351 -11.83 8.74 15.76
C TYR A 351 -11.90 9.60 17.03
N ASP A 352 -11.97 10.92 16.88
CA ASP A 352 -12.03 11.85 17.99
C ASP A 352 -13.31 11.63 18.83
N HIS A 353 -14.45 11.38 18.15
CA HIS A 353 -15.71 11.04 18.82
C HIS A 353 -15.63 9.69 19.56
N ALA A 354 -15.02 8.67 18.95
CA ALA A 354 -14.84 7.36 19.58
C ALA A 354 -13.96 7.45 20.83
N LEU A 355 -12.85 8.21 20.77
CA LEU A 355 -11.99 8.45 21.93
C LEU A 355 -12.74 9.16 23.05
N ALA A 356 -13.51 10.21 22.73
CA ALA A 356 -14.32 10.94 23.72
C ALA A 356 -15.36 10.05 24.40
N SER A 357 -15.81 8.98 23.68
CA SER A 357 -16.73 7.97 24.21
C SER A 357 -16.04 6.82 24.99
N GLY A 358 -14.70 6.87 25.14
CA GLY A 358 -13.92 5.86 25.85
C GLY A 358 -13.59 4.61 25.01
N GLU A 359 -13.72 4.69 23.68
CA GLU A 359 -13.35 3.58 22.81
C GLU A 359 -11.82 3.40 22.75
N THR A 360 -11.38 2.15 22.80
CA THR A 360 -9.94 1.79 22.80
C THR A 360 -9.59 0.75 21.75
N VAL A 361 -10.59 0.23 21.03
CA VAL A 361 -10.40 -0.79 19.98
C VAL A 361 -10.73 -0.19 18.63
N PHE A 362 -9.79 -0.26 17.71
CA PHE A 362 -9.86 0.32 16.36
C PHE A 362 -9.48 -0.70 15.30
N ASN A 363 -9.50 -0.31 14.02
CA ASN A 363 -9.03 -1.08 12.88
C ASN A 363 -9.79 -2.42 12.66
N GLU A 364 -9.12 -3.46 12.16
CA GLU A 364 -9.75 -4.75 11.83
C GLU A 364 -10.43 -5.40 13.06
N ALA A 365 -9.81 -5.26 14.24
CA ALA A 365 -10.38 -5.81 15.48
C ALA A 365 -11.69 -5.12 15.87
N ALA A 366 -11.80 -3.82 15.71
CA ALA A 366 -13.05 -3.08 15.95
C ALA A 366 -14.11 -3.42 14.91
N PHE A 367 -13.73 -3.58 13.63
CA PHE A 367 -14.63 -4.00 12.56
C PHE A 367 -15.27 -5.38 12.87
N GLU A 368 -14.45 -6.36 13.28
CA GLU A 368 -14.93 -7.69 13.67
C GLU A 368 -15.89 -7.66 14.86
N GLN A 369 -15.66 -6.73 15.82
CA GLN A 369 -16.49 -6.53 17.01
C GLN A 369 -17.66 -5.55 16.80
N ARG A 370 -17.80 -4.97 15.61
CA ARG A 370 -18.77 -3.92 15.29
C ARG A 370 -18.69 -2.70 16.21
N ARG A 371 -17.46 -2.29 16.54
CA ARG A 371 -17.13 -1.11 17.36
C ARG A 371 -16.48 -0.04 16.49
N ALA A 372 -16.41 1.19 17.01
CA ALA A 372 -15.82 2.35 16.35
C ALA A 372 -16.26 2.49 14.86
N LEU A 373 -17.53 2.20 14.59
CA LEU A 373 -18.11 2.33 13.25
C LEU A 373 -18.65 3.75 13.07
N TYR A 374 -18.51 4.26 11.84
CA TYR A 374 -19.07 5.55 11.44
C TYR A 374 -19.74 5.47 10.07
N GLU A 375 -20.64 6.40 9.83
CA GLU A 375 -21.33 6.56 8.55
C GLU A 375 -20.79 7.79 7.84
N GLY A 376 -20.80 7.77 6.50
CA GLY A 376 -20.32 8.85 5.69
C GLY A 376 -20.84 8.78 4.27
N GLU A 377 -20.37 9.69 3.44
CA GLU A 377 -20.71 9.78 2.03
C GLU A 377 -19.49 10.16 1.18
N LEU A 378 -19.32 9.52 0.03
CA LEU A 378 -18.32 9.85 -0.99
C LEU A 378 -18.97 9.76 -2.37
N LEU A 379 -18.72 10.74 -3.24
CA LEU A 379 -19.28 10.80 -4.60
C LEU A 379 -20.82 10.62 -4.63
N GLY A 380 -21.53 11.10 -3.61
CA GLY A 380 -22.97 10.91 -3.47
C GLY A 380 -23.43 9.51 -3.05
N HIS A 381 -22.50 8.61 -2.72
CA HIS A 381 -22.79 7.26 -2.23
C HIS A 381 -22.61 7.18 -0.72
N PRO A 382 -23.63 6.74 0.04
CA PRO A 382 -23.48 6.50 1.47
C PRO A 382 -22.58 5.28 1.71
N PHE A 383 -21.82 5.34 2.79
CA PHE A 383 -21.04 4.21 3.27
C PHE A 383 -21.08 4.07 4.78
N ARG A 384 -20.69 2.93 5.29
CA ARG A 384 -20.34 2.71 6.70
C ARG A 384 -18.98 2.05 6.78
N SER A 385 -18.11 2.56 7.65
CA SER A 385 -16.76 2.07 7.83
C SER A 385 -16.37 1.99 9.31
N VAL A 386 -15.20 1.46 9.59
CA VAL A 386 -14.59 1.46 10.92
C VAL A 386 -13.49 2.51 10.96
N VAL A 387 -13.29 3.11 12.11
CA VAL A 387 -12.17 4.02 12.37
C VAL A 387 -10.83 3.30 12.15
N LYS A 388 -9.97 3.88 11.32
CA LYS A 388 -8.62 3.39 11.03
C LYS A 388 -7.59 4.39 11.53
N THR A 389 -6.85 3.99 12.54
CA THR A 389 -5.89 4.86 13.24
C THR A 389 -4.72 5.29 12.35
N PHE A 390 -4.26 4.41 11.45
CA PHE A 390 -3.23 4.74 10.48
C PHE A 390 -3.65 5.92 9.58
N GLN A 391 -4.90 5.92 9.10
CA GLN A 391 -5.45 7.01 8.29
C GLN A 391 -5.57 8.33 9.07
N VAL A 392 -5.84 8.27 10.38
CA VAL A 392 -5.81 9.47 11.26
C VAL A 392 -4.41 10.07 11.28
N ARG A 393 -3.37 9.24 11.42
CA ARG A 393 -1.97 9.68 11.38
C ARG A 393 -1.64 10.36 10.05
N VAL A 394 -1.88 9.67 8.95
CA VAL A 394 -1.65 10.18 7.58
C VAL A 394 -2.32 11.53 7.38
N TRP A 395 -3.57 11.65 7.77
CA TRP A 395 -4.32 12.89 7.62
C TRP A 395 -3.75 14.05 8.45
N ARG A 396 -3.31 13.76 9.67
CA ARG A 396 -2.66 14.76 10.54
C ARG A 396 -1.29 15.19 9.98
N GLU A 397 -0.53 14.28 9.40
CA GLU A 397 0.73 14.57 8.72
C GLU A 397 0.51 15.47 7.49
N LEU A 398 -0.51 15.19 6.66
CA LEU A 398 -0.88 16.04 5.53
C LEU A 398 -1.35 17.44 5.97
N LYS A 399 -2.15 17.54 7.04
CA LYS A 399 -2.53 18.85 7.61
C LYS A 399 -1.30 19.63 8.08
N ALA A 400 -0.36 18.97 8.76
CA ALA A 400 0.88 19.61 9.20
C ALA A 400 1.73 20.09 8.00
N SER A 401 1.82 19.28 6.94
CA SER A 401 2.50 19.66 5.69
C SER A 401 1.85 20.87 5.01
N TRP A 402 0.51 20.90 4.93
CA TRP A 402 -0.25 22.05 4.42
C TRP A 402 0.00 23.33 5.22
N HIS A 403 -0.03 23.22 6.55
CA HIS A 403 0.23 24.37 7.43
C HIS A 403 1.70 24.83 7.39
N GLY A 404 2.61 23.96 7.02
CA GLY A 404 4.03 24.28 6.80
C GLY A 404 4.30 25.11 5.51
N LEU A 405 3.36 25.14 4.57
CA LEU A 405 3.45 25.99 3.38
C LEU A 405 3.30 27.46 3.75
N ASP A 406 3.96 28.35 3.02
CA ASP A 406 3.68 29.77 3.16
C ASP A 406 2.30 30.15 2.57
N ALA A 407 1.84 31.36 2.85
CA ALA A 407 0.51 31.81 2.44
C ALA A 407 0.37 31.87 0.91
N GLN A 408 1.41 32.27 0.20
CA GLN A 408 1.41 32.41 -1.26
C GLN A 408 1.39 31.04 -1.94
N ASP A 409 2.11 30.06 -1.40
CA ASP A 409 2.11 28.69 -1.89
C ASP A 409 0.73 28.04 -1.72
N ARG A 410 0.08 28.22 -0.55
CA ARG A 410 -1.29 27.76 -0.33
C ARG A 410 -2.28 28.40 -1.29
N GLU A 411 -2.25 29.72 -1.44
CA GLU A 411 -3.11 30.44 -2.39
C GLU A 411 -2.90 29.94 -3.83
N THR A 412 -1.67 29.70 -4.21
CA THR A 412 -1.34 29.18 -5.55
C THR A 412 -1.89 27.78 -5.77
N LEU A 413 -1.69 26.86 -4.81
CA LEU A 413 -2.22 25.51 -4.88
C LEU A 413 -3.76 25.50 -4.89
N GLU A 414 -4.38 26.33 -4.07
CA GLU A 414 -5.84 26.43 -3.99
C GLU A 414 -6.45 26.97 -5.28
N ARG A 415 -5.86 28.00 -5.87
CA ARG A 415 -6.30 28.55 -7.15
C ARG A 415 -6.11 27.59 -8.31
N ASP A 416 -4.98 26.87 -8.35
CA ASP A 416 -4.55 26.16 -9.55
C ASP A 416 -4.90 24.66 -9.54
N LEU A 417 -4.94 24.01 -8.38
CA LEU A 417 -5.05 22.54 -8.29
C LEU A 417 -6.09 22.02 -7.27
N LEU A 418 -6.27 22.71 -6.15
CA LEU A 418 -7.05 22.21 -5.00
C LEU A 418 -8.03 23.27 -4.48
N PRO A 419 -9.05 23.68 -5.26
CA PRO A 419 -10.02 24.67 -4.82
C PRO A 419 -10.67 24.26 -3.47
N GLY A 420 -10.66 25.17 -2.49
CA GLY A 420 -11.24 24.94 -1.17
C GLY A 420 -10.34 24.13 -0.21
N ALA A 421 -9.08 23.92 -0.53
CA ALA A 421 -8.16 23.16 0.33
C ALA A 421 -8.03 23.76 1.74
N SER A 422 -8.01 25.08 1.86
CA SER A 422 -7.96 25.77 3.16
C SER A 422 -9.15 25.43 4.06
N LEU A 423 -10.34 25.18 3.49
CA LEU A 423 -11.52 24.76 4.27
C LEU A 423 -11.36 23.32 4.76
N VAL A 424 -10.69 22.48 3.98
CA VAL A 424 -10.51 21.05 4.27
C VAL A 424 -9.38 20.79 5.26
N PHE A 425 -8.22 21.46 5.09
CA PHE A 425 -7.08 21.29 5.98
C PHE A 425 -7.16 22.20 7.22
N GLY A 426 -8.10 23.14 7.24
CA GLY A 426 -8.27 24.15 8.30
C GLY A 426 -7.37 25.37 8.07
N GLU A 427 -7.80 26.53 8.58
CA GLU A 427 -6.94 27.69 8.65
C GLU A 427 -5.79 27.43 9.65
N SER A 428 -4.60 27.91 9.36
CA SER A 428 -3.52 27.91 10.33
C SER A 428 -4.01 28.75 11.53
N GLY A 429 -4.38 28.07 12.62
CA GLY A 429 -4.75 28.74 13.87
C GLY A 429 -3.56 29.64 14.22
N GLY A 430 -3.74 30.94 14.06
CA GLY A 430 -2.80 31.91 14.56
C GLY A 430 -2.57 31.57 16.03
N ALA A 431 -1.33 31.24 16.38
CA ALA A 431 -0.92 31.16 17.77
C ALA A 431 -1.31 32.51 18.39
N GLY A 432 -2.46 32.52 19.07
CA GLY A 432 -2.86 33.65 19.87
C GLY A 432 -1.76 33.91 20.88
N ALA A 433 -0.93 34.88 20.59
CA ALA A 433 -0.13 35.56 21.59
C ALA A 433 -1.13 36.22 22.57
N GLY A 434 -1.60 35.44 23.53
CA GLY A 434 -2.38 35.85 24.69
C GLY A 434 -1.46 35.76 25.88
N GLY A 435 -0.64 36.83 26.09
CA GLY A 435 -0.05 37.03 27.38
C GLY A 435 -1.14 37.33 28.44
N VAL A 436 -1.02 36.72 29.57
CA VAL A 436 -0.96 37.35 30.91
C VAL A 436 -0.34 36.31 31.85
#